data_3b8b3bfdca7f2edd096c45c8c52bb630
#
_entry.id   3b8b3bfdca7f2edd096c45c8c52bb630
#
_cell.length_a   1.000
_cell.length_b   1.000
_cell.length_c   1.000
_cell.angle_alpha   90.00
_cell.angle_beta   90.00
_cell.angle_gamma   90.00
#
_symmetry.space_group_name_H-M   'P 1'
#
loop_
_entity.id
_entity.type
_entity.pdbx_description
1 polymer ?
#
loop_
_entity_poly.entity_id
_entity_poly.type
_entity_poly.pdbx_seq_one_letter_code
_entity_poly.pdbx_strand_id
1 'polypeptide(L)'
;MNLGLSVAALAGVALAIAAASVAPARRGNGENLMIGNPACGKNPGNAGHGTPLVTTGKNQLAIFAQGCFWGVEERLRKVPGVIATAVGYAGGQAANPSYEEVSRGSTGHAEAVLVEFDPAKVSYAQLLRFFWETHDPTSGNAQGPDRGTQYRSAIFTFGAEQQKEAAASREEAQKGLRDPITTEIAPAGPFWIAEAYHQQWDERHGSLSCPLPHRARRN
;
A
#
# COMPACT_ATOMS: atom_id res chain seq x y z
N MET A 1 -38.16 25.46 76.74
CA MET A 1 -37.82 26.05 75.42
C MET A 1 -36.58 25.35 74.92
N ASN A 2 -36.76 24.29 74.19
CA ASN A 2 -35.64 23.52 73.61
C ASN A 2 -35.77 23.57 72.09
N LEU A 3 -34.81 24.22 71.42
CA LEU A 3 -34.67 24.21 69.99
C LEU A 3 -33.92 22.93 69.58
N GLY A 4 -34.59 22.06 68.87
CA GLY A 4 -33.95 20.91 68.18
C GLY A 4 -33.32 21.32 66.86
N LEU A 5 -32.04 21.14 66.75
CA LEU A 5 -31.36 21.22 65.46
C LEU A 5 -31.51 19.90 64.68
N SER A 6 -32.20 19.96 63.55
CA SER A 6 -32.17 18.86 62.56
C SER A 6 -30.92 18.92 61.72
N VAL A 7 -30.13 17.85 61.77
CA VAL A 7 -28.97 17.67 60.89
C VAL A 7 -29.48 16.97 59.63
N ALA A 8 -29.44 17.67 58.48
CA ALA A 8 -29.74 17.07 57.20
C ALA A 8 -28.50 16.31 56.70
N ALA A 9 -28.67 15.01 56.48
CA ALA A 9 -27.64 14.16 55.85
C ALA A 9 -27.59 14.41 54.35
N LEU A 10 -26.48 14.97 53.87
CA LEU A 10 -26.14 15.05 52.48
C LEU A 10 -25.65 13.70 51.99
N ALA A 11 -26.49 13.01 51.21
CA ALA A 11 -26.10 11.80 50.47
C ALA A 11 -25.18 12.19 49.30
N GLY A 12 -23.90 11.92 49.43
CA GLY A 12 -22.93 12.06 48.35
C GLY A 12 -23.14 11.00 47.28
N VAL A 13 -23.55 11.43 46.11
CA VAL A 13 -23.55 10.57 44.92
C VAL A 13 -22.10 10.43 44.44
N ALA A 14 -21.51 9.29 44.72
CA ALA A 14 -20.21 8.93 44.15
C ALA A 14 -20.39 8.56 42.66
N LEU A 15 -19.97 9.45 41.77
CA LEU A 15 -19.89 9.20 40.35
C LEU A 15 -18.70 8.24 40.11
N ALA A 16 -19.00 6.95 39.94
CA ALA A 16 -18.00 5.99 39.50
C ALA A 16 -17.62 6.25 38.06
N ILE A 17 -16.49 6.91 37.84
CA ILE A 17 -15.86 7.00 36.53
C ILE A 17 -15.29 5.61 36.24
N ALA A 18 -16.00 4.85 35.41
CA ALA A 18 -15.46 3.63 34.84
C ALA A 18 -14.32 4.01 33.93
N ALA A 19 -13.09 3.88 34.40
CA ALA A 19 -11.91 3.91 33.55
C ALA A 19 -11.99 2.70 32.61
N ALA A 20 -12.40 2.96 31.37
CA ALA A 20 -12.24 1.99 30.30
C ALA A 20 -10.73 1.74 30.17
N SER A 21 -10.27 0.62 30.70
CA SER A 21 -8.93 0.14 30.46
C SER A 21 -8.83 -0.16 28.95
N VAL A 22 -8.20 0.75 28.21
CA VAL A 22 -7.73 0.46 26.86
C VAL A 22 -6.69 -0.64 27.05
N ALA A 23 -7.10 -1.87 26.76
CA ALA A 23 -6.18 -2.99 26.69
C ALA A 23 -5.07 -2.59 25.71
N PRO A 24 -3.78 -2.79 26.07
CA PRO A 24 -2.71 -2.54 25.14
C PRO A 24 -2.96 -3.43 23.93
N ALA A 25 -2.98 -2.81 22.73
CA ALA A 25 -3.05 -3.53 21.48
C ALA A 25 -2.02 -4.66 21.56
N ARG A 26 -2.49 -5.91 21.54
CA ARG A 26 -1.60 -7.06 21.45
C ARG A 26 -0.68 -6.78 20.27
N ARG A 27 0.61 -6.63 20.54
CA ARG A 27 1.65 -6.76 19.53
C ARG A 27 1.51 -8.20 19.04
N GLY A 28 0.74 -8.38 17.98
CA GLY A 28 0.64 -9.64 17.26
C GLY A 28 2.05 -9.97 16.80
N ASN A 29 2.49 -11.17 17.10
CA ASN A 29 3.71 -11.76 16.59
C ASN A 29 3.73 -11.57 15.08
N GLY A 30 4.46 -10.57 14.56
CA GLY A 30 4.95 -10.41 13.20
C GLY A 30 4.01 -10.73 12.02
N GLU A 31 2.76 -11.11 12.27
CA GLU A 31 1.76 -11.32 11.24
C GLU A 31 1.23 -9.97 10.81
N ASN A 32 1.71 -9.57 9.65
CA ASN A 32 1.40 -8.31 9.03
C ASN A 32 -0.11 -8.24 8.77
N LEU A 33 -0.82 -7.44 9.54
CA LEU A 33 -2.26 -7.12 9.39
C LEU A 33 -2.64 -6.59 7.99
N MET A 34 -1.65 -6.41 7.12
CA MET A 34 -1.79 -5.85 5.78
C MET A 34 -1.74 -6.87 4.66
N ILE A 35 -1.42 -8.11 4.96
CA ILE A 35 -1.36 -9.19 3.97
C ILE A 35 -2.54 -10.10 4.23
N GLY A 36 -3.67 -9.78 3.61
CA GLY A 36 -4.95 -10.40 3.93
C GLY A 36 -5.31 -11.65 3.14
N ASN A 37 -4.41 -12.31 2.42
CA ASN A 37 -4.75 -13.53 1.70
C ASN A 37 -4.12 -14.79 2.32
N PRO A 38 -4.87 -15.53 3.19
CA PRO A 38 -4.38 -16.78 3.74
C PRO A 38 -4.25 -17.91 2.69
N ALA A 39 -4.90 -17.81 1.54
CA ALA A 39 -4.80 -18.81 0.47
C ALA A 39 -3.43 -18.77 -0.24
N CYS A 40 -2.82 -17.59 -0.30
CA CYS A 40 -1.43 -17.43 -0.73
C CYS A 40 -0.44 -17.51 0.42
N GLY A 41 -0.87 -17.84 1.59
CA GLY A 41 -0.34 -17.93 2.96
C GLY A 41 1.15 -18.06 3.22
N LYS A 42 1.95 -17.93 2.20
CA LYS A 42 3.39 -17.77 2.30
C LYS A 42 3.72 -16.53 1.49
N ASN A 43 4.24 -15.53 2.17
CA ASN A 43 5.01 -14.52 1.47
C ASN A 43 5.82 -15.22 0.39
N PRO A 44 5.62 -14.91 -0.89
CA PRO A 44 6.29 -15.61 -1.99
C PRO A 44 7.81 -15.46 -1.91
N GLY A 45 8.25 -14.67 -0.94
CA GLY A 45 9.66 -14.32 -0.83
C GLY A 45 10.08 -13.46 -2.01
N ASN A 46 11.34 -13.21 -2.05
CA ASN A 46 11.98 -12.58 -3.17
C ASN A 46 12.77 -13.67 -3.89
N ALA A 47 12.41 -14.03 -5.12
CA ALA A 47 13.18 -15.02 -5.86
C ALA A 47 14.65 -14.59 -5.88
N GLY A 48 15.52 -15.38 -5.27
CA GLY A 48 16.93 -15.06 -5.09
C GLY A 48 17.30 -14.31 -3.81
N HIS A 49 16.36 -13.77 -3.04
CA HIS A 49 16.67 -13.10 -1.77
C HIS A 49 16.03 -13.76 -0.55
N GLY A 50 14.98 -14.56 -0.71
CA GLY A 50 14.38 -15.35 0.38
C GLY A 50 13.80 -14.51 1.54
N THR A 51 13.74 -13.20 1.40
CA THR A 51 13.36 -12.29 2.47
C THR A 51 11.84 -12.13 2.51
N PRO A 52 11.19 -12.43 3.64
CA PRO A 52 9.77 -12.19 3.78
C PRO A 52 9.45 -10.68 3.74
N LEU A 53 8.29 -10.33 3.17
CA LEU A 53 7.74 -8.97 3.18
C LEU A 53 7.16 -8.60 4.55
N VAL A 54 7.91 -8.86 5.58
CA VAL A 54 7.63 -8.43 6.95
C VAL A 54 8.75 -7.50 7.31
N THR A 55 8.42 -6.25 7.59
CA THR A 55 9.44 -5.28 8.00
C THR A 55 10.21 -5.81 9.19
N THR A 56 11.46 -6.17 8.97
CA THR A 56 12.39 -6.53 10.03
C THR A 56 13.29 -5.35 10.33
N GLY A 57 13.37 -4.97 11.60
CA GLY A 57 14.25 -3.90 12.02
C GLY A 57 13.84 -2.51 11.51
N LYS A 58 14.68 -1.90 10.66
CA LYS A 58 14.51 -0.51 10.16
C LYS A 58 13.90 -0.42 8.77
N ASN A 59 13.62 -1.55 8.11
CA ASN A 59 13.04 -1.56 6.77
C ASN A 59 11.63 -0.94 6.78
N GLN A 60 11.23 -0.40 5.64
CA GLN A 60 9.93 0.22 5.44
C GLN A 60 9.19 -0.45 4.27
N LEU A 61 7.89 -0.22 4.22
CA LEU A 61 7.02 -0.70 3.15
C LEU A 61 6.50 0.47 2.31
N ALA A 62 6.28 0.18 1.02
CA ALA A 62 5.55 1.04 0.09
C ALA A 62 4.64 0.19 -0.79
N ILE A 63 3.51 0.75 -1.27
CA ILE A 63 2.63 0.08 -2.25
C ILE A 63 2.42 1.01 -3.43
N PHE A 64 2.71 0.50 -4.63
CA PHE A 64 2.59 1.22 -5.89
C PHE A 64 1.78 0.44 -6.92
N ALA A 65 0.85 1.11 -7.59
CA ALA A 65 0.08 0.61 -8.72
C ALA A 65 0.40 1.46 -9.96
N GLN A 66 0.92 0.82 -11.01
CA GLN A 66 1.46 1.49 -12.21
C GLN A 66 1.07 0.72 -13.50
N GLY A 67 -0.11 0.13 -13.54
CA GLY A 67 -0.55 -0.80 -14.59
C GLY A 67 -0.21 -2.24 -14.27
N CYS A 68 0.03 -3.07 -15.29
CA CYS A 68 0.37 -4.48 -15.11
C CYS A 68 1.52 -4.69 -14.12
N PHE A 69 1.24 -5.40 -13.05
CA PHE A 69 2.17 -5.53 -11.91
C PHE A 69 3.43 -6.37 -12.22
N TRP A 70 3.44 -7.22 -13.26
CA TRP A 70 4.62 -8.02 -13.59
C TRP A 70 5.83 -7.16 -13.95
N GLY A 71 5.67 -6.27 -14.92
CA GLY A 71 6.76 -5.38 -15.32
C GLY A 71 7.05 -4.29 -14.27
N VAL A 72 6.08 -3.91 -13.44
CA VAL A 72 6.30 -2.99 -12.32
C VAL A 72 7.18 -3.64 -11.26
N GLU A 73 6.87 -4.88 -10.87
CA GLU A 73 7.67 -5.64 -9.92
C GLU A 73 9.11 -5.79 -10.40
N GLU A 74 9.30 -6.23 -11.62
CA GLU A 74 10.64 -6.43 -12.23
C GLU A 74 11.50 -5.16 -12.20
N ARG A 75 10.90 -4.00 -12.45
CA ARG A 75 11.61 -2.72 -12.39
C ARG A 75 11.94 -2.30 -10.95
N LEU A 76 10.98 -2.45 -10.03
CA LEU A 76 11.19 -2.11 -8.61
C LEU A 76 12.27 -2.98 -7.96
N ARG A 77 12.29 -4.27 -8.29
CA ARG A 77 13.30 -5.22 -7.79
C ARG A 77 14.73 -4.85 -8.17
N LYS A 78 14.92 -4.11 -9.27
CA LYS A 78 16.23 -3.62 -9.72
C LYS A 78 16.68 -2.34 -9.01
N VAL A 79 15.82 -1.70 -8.22
CA VAL A 79 16.20 -0.50 -7.47
C VAL A 79 17.12 -0.88 -6.31
N PRO A 80 18.36 -0.35 -6.24
CA PRO A 80 19.25 -0.61 -5.11
C PRO A 80 18.62 -0.15 -3.79
N GLY A 81 18.53 -1.04 -2.82
CA GLY A 81 17.87 -0.78 -1.53
C GLY A 81 16.47 -1.37 -1.40
N VAL A 82 15.85 -1.83 -2.48
CA VAL A 82 14.68 -2.70 -2.42
C VAL A 82 15.15 -4.09 -1.98
N ILE A 83 14.50 -4.61 -0.92
CA ILE A 83 14.86 -5.87 -0.26
C ILE A 83 13.98 -7.00 -0.76
N ALA A 84 12.67 -6.76 -0.85
CA ALA A 84 11.68 -7.73 -1.29
C ALA A 84 10.50 -7.04 -1.96
N THR A 85 9.80 -7.80 -2.81
CA THR A 85 8.57 -7.36 -3.47
C THR A 85 7.54 -8.49 -3.45
N ALA A 86 6.27 -8.12 -3.52
CA ALA A 86 5.18 -9.03 -3.86
C ALA A 86 4.17 -8.31 -4.74
N VAL A 87 3.67 -8.98 -5.76
CA VAL A 87 2.52 -8.47 -6.53
C VAL A 87 1.22 -8.87 -5.88
N GLY A 88 0.21 -8.04 -6.02
CA GLY A 88 -1.09 -8.25 -5.39
C GLY A 88 -2.12 -7.21 -5.76
N TYR A 89 -3.15 -7.13 -4.94
CA TYR A 89 -4.34 -6.31 -5.17
C TYR A 89 -4.57 -5.37 -4.00
N ALA A 90 -4.77 -4.09 -4.29
CA ALA A 90 -4.96 -3.06 -3.26
C ALA A 90 -6.02 -2.03 -3.67
N GLY A 91 -6.58 -1.32 -2.69
CA GLY A 91 -7.49 -0.19 -2.89
C GLY A 91 -8.92 -0.56 -3.26
N GLY A 92 -9.28 -1.83 -3.32
CA GLY A 92 -10.64 -2.30 -3.55
C GLY A 92 -11.37 -2.67 -2.26
N GLN A 93 -12.62 -3.13 -2.41
CA GLN A 93 -13.49 -3.48 -1.28
C GLN A 93 -13.72 -4.99 -1.15
N ALA A 94 -13.55 -5.75 -2.22
CA ALA A 94 -13.72 -7.20 -2.18
C ALA A 94 -12.64 -7.84 -1.29
N ALA A 95 -13.07 -8.70 -0.36
CA ALA A 95 -12.15 -9.44 0.48
C ALA A 95 -11.62 -10.66 -0.29
N ASN A 96 -10.32 -10.90 -0.20
CA ASN A 96 -9.65 -12.04 -0.81
C ASN A 96 -9.99 -12.27 -2.30
N PRO A 97 -9.82 -11.23 -3.16
CA PRO A 97 -10.18 -11.33 -4.56
C PRO A 97 -9.22 -12.26 -5.30
N SER A 98 -9.74 -13.01 -6.26
CA SER A 98 -8.94 -13.75 -7.23
C SER A 98 -8.49 -12.84 -8.39
N TYR A 99 -7.47 -13.27 -9.13
CA TYR A 99 -7.04 -12.59 -10.36
C TYR A 99 -8.18 -12.41 -11.36
N GLU A 100 -9.01 -13.44 -11.55
CA GLU A 100 -10.13 -13.36 -12.45
C GLU A 100 -11.16 -12.28 -12.05
N GLU A 101 -11.46 -12.16 -10.77
CA GLU A 101 -12.38 -11.14 -10.26
C GLU A 101 -11.82 -9.73 -10.44
N VAL A 102 -10.53 -9.52 -10.14
CA VAL A 102 -9.85 -8.24 -10.34
C VAL A 102 -9.80 -7.89 -11.82
N SER A 103 -9.47 -8.85 -12.69
CA SER A 103 -9.38 -8.65 -14.15
C SER A 103 -10.71 -8.25 -14.79
N ARG A 104 -11.85 -8.67 -14.19
CA ARG A 104 -13.19 -8.22 -14.61
C ARG A 104 -13.50 -6.78 -14.22
N GLY A 105 -12.66 -6.14 -13.37
CA GLY A 105 -12.84 -4.77 -12.93
C GLY A 105 -13.93 -4.55 -11.89
N SER A 106 -14.52 -5.62 -11.31
CA SER A 106 -15.67 -5.55 -10.41
C SER A 106 -15.30 -5.40 -8.93
N THR A 107 -14.04 -5.63 -8.56
CA THR A 107 -13.58 -5.65 -7.17
C THR A 107 -13.15 -4.29 -6.64
N GLY A 108 -12.90 -3.31 -7.53
CA GLY A 108 -12.34 -2.01 -7.21
C GLY A 108 -10.84 -2.02 -6.91
N HIS A 109 -10.19 -3.20 -6.92
CA HIS A 109 -8.75 -3.28 -6.67
C HIS A 109 -7.93 -2.81 -7.87
N ALA A 110 -6.74 -2.25 -7.57
CA ALA A 110 -5.68 -2.09 -8.53
C ALA A 110 -4.68 -3.24 -8.41
N GLU A 111 -4.09 -3.65 -9.54
CA GLU A 111 -2.86 -4.41 -9.55
C GLU A 111 -1.75 -3.56 -8.94
N ALA A 112 -1.09 -4.06 -7.92
CA ALA A 112 -0.14 -3.29 -7.14
C ALA A 112 1.07 -4.13 -6.73
N VAL A 113 2.16 -3.45 -6.42
CA VAL A 113 3.38 -4.05 -5.90
C VAL A 113 3.62 -3.54 -4.49
N LEU A 114 3.68 -4.45 -3.53
CA LEU A 114 4.17 -4.21 -2.19
C LEU A 114 5.70 -4.32 -2.21
N VAL A 115 6.37 -3.32 -1.67
CA VAL A 115 7.83 -3.18 -1.67
C VAL A 115 8.33 -3.06 -0.24
N GLU A 116 9.26 -3.92 0.17
CA GLU A 116 10.08 -3.73 1.35
C GLU A 116 11.41 -3.09 0.93
N PHE A 117 11.81 -2.01 1.59
CA PHE A 117 13.04 -1.30 1.27
C PHE A 117 13.83 -0.88 2.51
N ASP A 118 15.15 -0.80 2.37
CA ASP A 118 16.07 -0.28 3.37
C ASP A 118 16.18 1.25 3.22
N PRO A 119 15.63 2.05 4.15
CA PRO A 119 15.64 3.50 4.05
C PRO A 119 17.05 4.12 4.13
N ALA A 120 18.06 3.37 4.57
CA ALA A 120 19.43 3.80 4.53
C ALA A 120 20.07 3.72 3.13
N LYS A 121 19.46 2.97 2.21
CA LYS A 121 19.95 2.78 0.83
C LYS A 121 19.10 3.49 -0.20
N VAL A 122 17.78 3.45 -0.03
CA VAL A 122 16.82 4.15 -0.88
C VAL A 122 15.74 4.80 -0.03
N SER A 123 15.51 6.09 -0.20
CA SER A 123 14.45 6.81 0.51
C SER A 123 13.08 6.61 -0.17
N TYR A 124 11.99 6.81 0.59
CA TYR A 124 10.65 6.82 0.02
C TYR A 124 10.49 7.87 -1.09
N ALA A 125 11.09 9.06 -0.92
CA ALA A 125 11.12 10.09 -1.94
C ALA A 125 11.80 9.65 -3.26
N GLN A 126 12.85 8.82 -3.18
CA GLN A 126 13.48 8.24 -4.37
C GLN A 126 12.58 7.20 -5.05
N LEU A 127 11.85 6.39 -4.28
CA LEU A 127 10.84 5.46 -4.82
C LEU A 127 9.67 6.20 -5.47
N LEU A 128 9.21 7.31 -4.89
CA LEU A 128 8.21 8.18 -5.49
C LEU A 128 8.69 8.79 -6.82
N ARG A 129 9.95 9.24 -6.90
CA ARG A 129 10.53 9.71 -8.16
C ARG A 129 10.52 8.61 -9.21
N PHE A 130 10.98 7.42 -8.85
CA PHE A 130 10.92 6.24 -9.72
C PHE A 130 9.50 5.97 -10.20
N PHE A 131 8.50 6.05 -9.30
CA PHE A 131 7.10 5.90 -9.64
C PHE A 131 6.67 6.88 -10.75
N TRP A 132 6.93 8.18 -10.59
CA TRP A 132 6.55 9.20 -11.58
C TRP A 132 7.28 9.09 -12.92
N GLU A 133 8.47 8.47 -12.94
CA GLU A 133 9.30 8.36 -14.14
C GLU A 133 9.04 7.09 -14.96
N THR A 134 8.41 6.08 -14.37
CA THR A 134 8.35 4.74 -14.97
C THR A 134 6.97 4.32 -15.49
N HIS A 135 5.97 5.21 -15.46
CA HIS A 135 4.66 4.99 -16.09
C HIS A 135 4.01 6.31 -16.50
N ASP A 136 2.84 6.25 -17.11
CA ASP A 136 2.03 7.44 -17.40
C ASP A 136 1.01 7.68 -16.27
N PRO A 137 1.24 8.65 -15.37
CA PRO A 137 0.33 8.93 -14.26
C PRO A 137 -0.93 9.70 -14.68
N THR A 138 -1.08 10.04 -15.98
CA THR A 138 -2.20 10.82 -16.52
C THR A 138 -3.23 9.96 -17.26
N SER A 139 -2.97 8.66 -17.39
CA SER A 139 -3.73 7.76 -18.27
C SER A 139 -5.08 7.27 -17.70
N GLY A 140 -5.45 7.68 -16.49
CA GLY A 140 -6.71 7.26 -15.85
C GLY A 140 -6.76 5.77 -15.54
N ASN A 141 -7.85 5.12 -15.91
CA ASN A 141 -8.01 3.67 -15.73
C ASN A 141 -7.38 2.87 -16.87
N ALA A 142 -6.11 3.16 -17.15
CA ALA A 142 -5.35 2.51 -18.21
C ALA A 142 -3.84 2.66 -17.99
N GLN A 143 -3.06 1.77 -18.59
CA GLN A 143 -1.63 1.96 -18.72
C GLN A 143 -1.12 1.29 -20.00
N GLY A 144 -0.56 2.07 -20.92
CA GLY A 144 -0.16 1.56 -22.22
C GLY A 144 -1.34 0.90 -22.96
N PRO A 145 -1.23 -0.39 -23.35
CA PRO A 145 -2.32 -1.11 -24.00
C PRO A 145 -3.41 -1.59 -23.02
N ASP A 146 -3.11 -1.67 -21.73
CA ASP A 146 -3.99 -2.24 -20.72
C ASP A 146 -5.11 -1.28 -20.35
N ARG A 147 -6.36 -1.78 -20.27
CA ARG A 147 -7.56 -1.01 -19.98
C ARG A 147 -8.32 -1.65 -18.82
N GLY A 148 -8.77 -0.81 -17.88
CA GLY A 148 -9.57 -1.21 -16.72
C GLY A 148 -9.09 -0.56 -15.44
N THR A 149 -9.96 -0.50 -14.43
CA THR A 149 -9.68 0.11 -13.12
C THR A 149 -8.51 -0.57 -12.40
N GLN A 150 -8.25 -1.85 -12.69
CA GLN A 150 -7.13 -2.60 -12.13
C GLN A 150 -5.77 -2.08 -12.60
N TYR A 151 -5.69 -1.38 -13.71
CA TYR A 151 -4.45 -0.82 -14.27
C TYR A 151 -4.27 0.67 -13.97
N ARG A 152 -5.09 1.24 -13.07
CA ARG A 152 -4.96 2.65 -12.69
C ARG A 152 -3.67 2.93 -11.96
N SER A 153 -3.24 4.19 -12.04
CA SER A 153 -2.13 4.69 -11.26
C SER A 153 -2.58 4.97 -9.82
N ALA A 154 -1.89 4.38 -8.82
CA ALA A 154 -2.17 4.65 -7.41
C ALA A 154 -0.95 4.48 -6.50
N ILE A 155 -0.94 5.21 -5.39
CA ILE A 155 0.00 5.10 -4.28
C ILE A 155 -0.80 4.85 -3.01
N PHE A 156 -0.54 3.73 -2.33
CA PHE A 156 -1.18 3.41 -1.06
C PHE A 156 -0.17 3.60 0.07
N THR A 157 -0.44 4.52 1.01
CA THR A 157 0.54 5.08 1.94
C THR A 157 0.43 4.49 3.34
N PHE A 158 1.57 4.21 3.96
CA PHE A 158 1.66 3.78 5.35
C PHE A 158 1.88 4.98 6.27
N GLY A 159 0.79 5.50 6.81
CA GLY A 159 0.80 6.61 7.75
C GLY A 159 0.90 8.01 7.10
N ALA A 160 0.84 9.03 7.96
CA ALA A 160 0.69 10.42 7.54
C ALA A 160 1.94 10.97 6.82
N GLU A 161 3.13 10.52 7.18
CA GLU A 161 4.37 11.00 6.57
C GLU A 161 4.48 10.57 5.12
N GLN A 162 4.25 9.28 4.81
CA GLN A 162 4.24 8.83 3.42
C GLN A 162 3.14 9.52 2.60
N GLN A 163 1.96 9.75 3.20
CA GLN A 163 0.87 10.45 2.51
C GLN A 163 1.26 11.87 2.17
N LYS A 164 1.89 12.59 3.09
CA LYS A 164 2.39 13.95 2.88
C LYS A 164 3.46 13.98 1.79
N GLU A 165 4.44 13.08 1.85
CA GLU A 165 5.50 12.98 0.84
C GLU A 165 4.93 12.64 -0.54
N ALA A 166 4.01 11.67 -0.62
CA ALA A 166 3.37 11.30 -1.87
C ALA A 166 2.58 12.47 -2.48
N ALA A 167 1.81 13.21 -1.68
CA ALA A 167 1.07 14.37 -2.14
C ALA A 167 2.01 15.48 -2.67
N ALA A 168 3.05 15.81 -1.93
CA ALA A 168 4.04 16.81 -2.35
C ALA A 168 4.77 16.38 -3.64
N SER A 169 5.13 15.09 -3.75
CA SER A 169 5.78 14.56 -4.96
C SER A 169 4.88 14.60 -6.20
N ARG A 170 3.55 14.41 -6.03
CA ARG A 170 2.58 14.57 -7.12
C ARG A 170 2.54 16.01 -7.64
N GLU A 171 2.51 16.98 -6.74
CA GLU A 171 2.52 18.41 -7.11
C GLU A 171 3.79 18.77 -7.89
N GLU A 172 4.94 18.24 -7.46
CA GLU A 172 6.19 18.45 -8.17
C GLU A 172 6.21 17.79 -9.54
N ALA A 173 5.75 16.54 -9.63
CA ALA A 173 5.68 15.79 -10.88
C ALA A 173 4.72 16.47 -11.88
N GLN A 174 3.61 17.05 -11.41
CA GLN A 174 2.64 17.75 -12.26
C GLN A 174 3.25 18.93 -13.02
N LYS A 175 4.22 19.62 -12.46
CA LYS A 175 4.87 20.77 -13.13
C LYS A 175 5.55 20.38 -14.45
N GLY A 176 6.01 19.15 -14.57
CA GLY A 176 6.66 18.64 -15.79
C GLY A 176 5.71 17.99 -16.80
N LEU A 177 4.41 17.91 -16.49
CA LEU A 177 3.41 17.18 -17.27
C LEU A 177 2.37 18.14 -17.86
N ARG A 178 2.00 17.89 -19.13
CA ARG A 178 1.00 18.65 -19.84
C ARG A 178 -0.43 18.31 -19.35
N ASP A 179 -0.69 17.02 -19.20
CA ASP A 179 -2.01 16.52 -18.83
C ASP A 179 -2.09 16.34 -17.28
N PRO A 180 -3.27 16.46 -16.68
CA PRO A 180 -3.43 16.34 -15.23
C PRO A 180 -3.13 14.92 -14.76
N ILE A 181 -2.40 14.81 -13.65
CA ILE A 181 -2.16 13.53 -12.97
C ILE A 181 -3.47 13.00 -12.42
N THR A 182 -3.77 11.74 -12.75
CA THR A 182 -4.96 11.00 -12.28
C THR A 182 -4.63 10.00 -11.18
N THR A 183 -3.38 9.94 -10.72
CA THR A 183 -2.93 9.02 -9.68
C THR A 183 -3.72 9.20 -8.39
N GLU A 184 -4.31 8.11 -7.91
CA GLU A 184 -4.91 8.02 -6.58
C GLU A 184 -3.81 8.00 -5.51
N ILE A 185 -3.97 8.79 -4.43
CA ILE A 185 -3.13 8.71 -3.24
C ILE A 185 -4.06 8.47 -2.05
N ALA A 186 -4.00 7.28 -1.47
CA ALA A 186 -4.89 6.86 -0.40
C ALA A 186 -4.12 6.13 0.71
N PRO A 187 -4.65 6.10 1.95
CA PRO A 187 -4.10 5.24 2.99
C PRO A 187 -4.11 3.77 2.56
N ALA A 188 -3.05 3.03 2.90
CA ALA A 188 -2.98 1.61 2.66
C ALA A 188 -4.05 0.88 3.48
N GLY A 189 -4.94 0.19 2.80
CA GLY A 189 -5.83 -0.81 3.35
C GLY A 189 -5.23 -2.22 3.24
N PRO A 190 -6.05 -3.27 3.25
CA PRO A 190 -5.60 -4.63 3.02
C PRO A 190 -4.86 -4.75 1.67
N PHE A 191 -3.71 -5.41 1.71
CA PHE A 191 -3.01 -5.84 0.51
C PHE A 191 -3.21 -7.36 0.35
N TRP A 192 -3.83 -7.75 -0.76
CA TRP A 192 -4.10 -9.13 -1.09
C TRP A 192 -3.04 -9.66 -2.02
N ILE A 193 -2.18 -10.56 -1.52
CA ILE A 193 -1.11 -11.15 -2.34
C ILE A 193 -1.74 -11.93 -3.50
N ALA A 194 -1.30 -11.63 -4.72
CA ALA A 194 -1.73 -12.37 -5.90
C ALA A 194 -1.17 -13.80 -5.88
N GLU A 195 -1.77 -14.65 -6.68
CA GLU A 195 -1.45 -16.08 -6.78
C GLU A 195 0.04 -16.31 -7.06
N ALA A 196 0.57 -17.42 -6.59
CA ALA A 196 2.01 -17.70 -6.62
C ALA A 196 2.64 -17.65 -8.02
N TYR A 197 1.86 -17.94 -9.06
CA TYR A 197 2.36 -17.90 -10.43
C TYR A 197 2.58 -16.48 -10.96
N HIS A 198 1.99 -15.43 -10.32
CA HIS A 198 2.22 -14.04 -10.68
C HIS A 198 3.51 -13.47 -10.09
N GLN A 199 3.98 -14.02 -8.97
CA GLN A 199 5.13 -13.48 -8.25
C GLN A 199 6.41 -13.62 -9.07
N GLN A 200 7.19 -12.54 -9.23
CA GLN A 200 8.43 -12.47 -10.01
C GLN A 200 8.30 -13.08 -11.42
N TRP A 201 7.18 -12.77 -12.08
CA TRP A 201 6.84 -13.36 -13.38
C TRP A 201 7.95 -13.16 -14.42
N ASP A 202 8.38 -11.93 -14.67
CA ASP A 202 9.37 -11.62 -15.69
C ASP A 202 10.73 -12.24 -15.40
N GLU A 203 11.13 -12.32 -14.13
CA GLU A 203 12.38 -12.93 -13.70
C GLU A 203 12.40 -14.45 -13.99
N ARG A 204 11.25 -15.11 -13.79
CA ARG A 204 11.10 -16.55 -14.02
C ARG A 204 10.92 -16.94 -15.50
N HIS A 205 10.35 -16.05 -16.30
CA HIS A 205 10.02 -16.33 -17.70
C HIS A 205 10.97 -15.66 -18.69
N GLY A 206 11.91 -14.83 -18.23
CA GLY A 206 12.95 -14.21 -19.06
C GLY A 206 12.42 -13.20 -20.07
N SER A 207 11.25 -12.63 -19.85
CA SER A 207 10.63 -11.64 -20.74
C SER A 207 10.09 -10.46 -19.95
N LEU A 208 10.16 -9.27 -20.55
CA LEU A 208 9.40 -8.12 -20.07
C LEU A 208 7.96 -8.27 -20.56
N SER A 209 7.07 -8.72 -19.69
CA SER A 209 5.65 -8.97 -20.01
C SER A 209 4.88 -7.68 -20.32
N CYS A 210 5.34 -6.55 -19.82
CA CYS A 210 4.76 -5.25 -20.11
C CYS A 210 5.70 -4.47 -21.03
N PRO A 211 5.18 -3.86 -22.11
CA PRO A 211 5.97 -2.96 -22.92
C PRO A 211 6.54 -1.83 -22.06
N LEU A 212 7.66 -1.26 -22.50
CA LEU A 212 8.27 -0.10 -21.86
C LEU A 212 7.20 0.93 -21.53
N PRO A 213 7.27 1.58 -20.34
CA PRO A 213 6.25 2.49 -19.89
C PRO A 213 5.98 3.56 -20.93
N HIS A 214 4.71 3.72 -21.31
CA HIS A 214 4.28 4.91 -22.03
C HIS A 214 4.52 6.10 -21.09
N ARG A 215 5.46 6.95 -21.46
CA ARG A 215 5.72 8.16 -20.70
C ARG A 215 4.62 9.18 -20.98
N ALA A 216 4.14 9.84 -19.94
CA ALA A 216 3.26 11.00 -20.05
C ALA A 216 3.88 12.08 -20.95
N ARG A 217 3.03 12.86 -21.61
CA ARG A 217 3.46 14.01 -22.41
C ARG A 217 4.07 15.06 -21.47
N ARG A 218 5.31 15.43 -21.76
CA ARG A 218 6.02 16.49 -21.04
C ARG A 218 5.80 17.85 -21.74
N ASN A 219 5.86 18.91 -20.94
CA ASN A 219 5.87 20.29 -21.40
C ASN A 219 7.14 20.62 -22.19
#